data_58f58e9cb7992251cae2c36360ea0b20
#
_entry.id   58f58e9cb7992251cae2c36360ea0b20
#
_cell.length_a   1.000
_cell.length_b   1.000
_cell.length_c   1.000
_cell.angle_alpha   90.00
_cell.angle_beta   90.00
_cell.angle_gamma   90.00
#
_symmetry.space_group_name_H-M   'P 1'
#
loop_
_entity.id
_entity.type
_entity.pdbx_description
1 polymer ?
#
loop_
_entity_poly.entity_id
_entity_poly.type
_entity_poly.pdbx_seq_one_letter_code
_entity_poly.pdbx_strand_id
1 'polypeptide(L)'
;TPLYSSAASDVYKRQIEHVSLFSQFLIIMAFNKHKNMLKGISNVVEATSKEEQIHGDFGFDLIKMLQKEHPDWFTREYHEDIQNLCKEAFEAEQDVVDWIFEDGELDFLPKNVINEFLKNRFNNSLESIGIDKVFEVDQNLVSETEWFDDEIIGTKHGDFFVKRSINYSKRSQSITNDDLF
;
A
#
# COMPACT_ATOMS: atom_id res chain seq x y z
N THR A 1 25.58 -18.61 3.40
CA THR A 1 24.31 -18.24 2.71
C THR A 1 24.71 -17.32 1.58
N PRO A 2 24.34 -17.60 0.31
CA PRO A 2 24.71 -16.74 -0.81
C PRO A 2 24.11 -15.34 -0.64
N LEU A 3 24.88 -14.30 -0.99
CA LEU A 3 24.46 -12.89 -0.87
C LEU A 3 23.14 -12.59 -1.62
N TYR A 4 22.83 -13.32 -2.69
CA TYR A 4 21.56 -13.16 -3.41
C TYR A 4 20.35 -13.73 -2.65
N SER A 5 20.51 -14.59 -1.66
CA SER A 5 19.37 -15.00 -0.83
C SER A 5 18.94 -13.90 0.15
N SER A 6 19.86 -12.98 0.54
CA SER A 6 19.50 -11.79 1.30
C SER A 6 18.84 -10.74 0.40
N ALA A 7 19.33 -10.55 -0.83
CA ALA A 7 18.70 -9.65 -1.80
C ALA A 7 17.28 -10.11 -2.16
N ALA A 8 17.04 -11.41 -2.38
CA ALA A 8 15.70 -11.96 -2.60
C ALA A 8 14.79 -11.77 -1.36
N SER A 9 15.34 -11.94 -0.14
CA SER A 9 14.61 -11.66 1.10
C SER A 9 14.24 -10.18 1.23
N ASP A 10 15.12 -9.28 0.78
CA ASP A 10 14.86 -7.84 0.82
C ASP A 10 13.80 -7.44 -0.23
N VAL A 11 13.81 -8.01 -1.42
CA VAL A 11 12.74 -7.83 -2.42
C VAL A 11 11.40 -8.33 -1.87
N TYR A 12 11.36 -9.50 -1.23
CA TYR A 12 10.16 -10.06 -0.63
C TYR A 12 9.59 -9.17 0.49
N LYS A 13 10.44 -8.71 1.42
CA LYS A 13 10.03 -7.78 2.49
C LYS A 13 9.41 -6.50 1.92
N ARG A 14 9.93 -6.00 0.81
CA ARG A 14 9.44 -4.77 0.17
C ARG A 14 8.12 -4.94 -0.53
N GLN A 15 7.86 -6.12 -1.12
CA GLN A 15 6.53 -6.42 -1.64
C GLN A 15 5.49 -6.34 -0.54
N ILE A 16 5.81 -6.82 0.68
CA ILE A 16 4.93 -6.70 1.84
C ILE A 16 4.75 -5.24 2.22
N GLU A 17 5.83 -4.49 2.44
CA GLU A 17 5.78 -3.10 2.93
C GLU A 17 5.19 -2.13 1.90
N HIS A 18 5.40 -2.36 0.61
CA HIS A 18 4.99 -1.42 -0.44
C HIS A 18 3.68 -1.78 -1.15
N VAL A 19 3.23 -3.02 -1.07
CA VAL A 19 2.03 -3.50 -1.76
C VAL A 19 1.02 -4.11 -0.81
N SER A 20 1.40 -5.16 -0.06
CA SER A 20 0.46 -5.98 0.70
C SER A 20 -0.30 -5.21 1.79
N LEU A 21 0.37 -4.32 2.51
CA LEU A 21 -0.29 -3.48 3.52
C LEU A 21 -1.22 -2.44 2.91
N PHE A 22 -0.97 -2.03 1.67
CA PHE A 22 -1.67 -0.88 1.08
C PHE A 22 -3.10 -1.18 0.66
N SER A 23 -3.46 -2.43 0.35
CA SER A 23 -4.86 -2.82 0.14
C SER A 23 -5.70 -2.58 1.40
N GLN A 24 -5.17 -2.97 2.56
CA GLN A 24 -5.82 -2.82 3.86
C GLN A 24 -5.86 -1.36 4.29
N PHE A 25 -4.81 -0.59 4.03
CA PHE A 25 -4.79 0.86 4.27
C PHE A 25 -5.83 1.59 3.42
N LEU A 26 -5.92 1.25 2.13
CA LEU A 26 -6.94 1.78 1.22
C LEU A 26 -8.35 1.52 1.77
N ILE A 27 -8.66 0.27 2.17
CA ILE A 27 -9.96 -0.10 2.71
C ILE A 27 -10.29 0.73 3.96
N ILE A 28 -9.37 0.82 4.93
CA ILE A 28 -9.60 1.57 6.17
C ILE A 28 -9.79 3.06 5.89
N MET A 29 -8.95 3.65 5.03
CA MET A 29 -9.04 5.06 4.69
C MET A 29 -10.29 5.38 3.88
N ALA A 30 -10.79 4.45 3.04
CA ALA A 30 -12.01 4.62 2.26
C ALA A 30 -13.26 4.81 3.15
N PHE A 31 -13.33 4.17 4.33
CA PHE A 31 -14.41 4.43 5.28
C PHE A 31 -14.43 5.90 5.75
N ASN A 32 -13.27 6.49 5.98
CA ASN A 32 -13.21 7.92 6.32
C ASN A 32 -13.55 8.78 5.10
N LYS A 33 -12.98 8.48 3.96
CA LYS A 33 -13.16 9.24 2.72
C LYS A 33 -14.62 9.33 2.29
N HIS A 34 -15.30 8.19 2.22
CA HIS A 34 -16.63 8.09 1.62
C HIS A 34 -17.78 8.12 2.64
N LYS A 35 -17.55 7.69 3.87
CA LYS A 35 -18.59 7.57 4.91
C LYS A 35 -18.34 8.41 6.14
N ASN A 36 -17.21 9.15 6.21
CA ASN A 36 -16.82 9.95 7.38
C ASN A 36 -16.73 9.12 8.69
N MET A 37 -16.37 7.83 8.55
CA MET A 37 -16.25 6.85 9.64
C MET A 37 -14.78 6.54 9.91
N LEU A 38 -14.49 5.90 11.04
CA LEU A 38 -13.16 5.40 11.42
C LEU A 38 -12.04 6.47 11.39
N LYS A 39 -12.37 7.76 11.63
CA LYS A 39 -11.42 8.88 11.49
C LYS A 39 -10.14 8.70 12.29
N GLY A 40 -10.24 8.21 13.53
CA GLY A 40 -9.08 8.03 14.40
C GLY A 40 -8.08 7.03 13.82
N ILE A 41 -8.58 5.86 13.41
CA ILE A 41 -7.73 4.83 12.83
C ILE A 41 -7.25 5.22 11.43
N SER A 42 -8.08 5.90 10.62
CA SER A 42 -7.69 6.40 9.31
C SER A 42 -6.51 7.37 9.39
N ASN A 43 -6.48 8.26 10.39
CA ASN A 43 -5.35 9.17 10.59
C ASN A 43 -4.05 8.42 10.97
N VAL A 44 -4.16 7.35 11.77
CA VAL A 44 -3.00 6.51 12.11
C VAL A 44 -2.52 5.78 10.87
N VAL A 45 -3.42 5.17 10.11
CA VAL A 45 -3.10 4.45 8.87
C VAL A 45 -2.48 5.38 7.83
N GLU A 46 -3.00 6.61 7.67
CA GLU A 46 -2.39 7.61 6.79
C GLU A 46 -0.94 7.92 7.19
N ALA A 47 -0.66 8.09 8.48
CA ALA A 47 0.69 8.33 8.97
C ALA A 47 1.61 7.12 8.71
N THR A 48 1.14 5.90 9.03
CA THR A 48 1.87 4.65 8.78
C THR A 48 2.12 4.45 7.28
N SER A 49 1.13 4.69 6.42
CA SER A 49 1.29 4.57 4.96
C SER A 49 2.42 5.44 4.41
N LYS A 50 2.60 6.64 4.97
CA LYS A 50 3.70 7.54 4.59
C LYS A 50 5.06 7.02 5.00
N GLU A 51 5.16 6.40 6.18
CA GLU A 51 6.40 5.78 6.64
C GLU A 51 6.73 4.54 5.80
N GLU A 52 5.75 3.70 5.50
CA GLU A 52 5.92 2.53 4.64
C GLU A 52 6.30 2.91 3.20
N GLN A 53 5.78 4.03 2.69
CA GLN A 53 6.20 4.55 1.38
C GLN A 53 7.69 4.91 1.38
N ILE A 54 8.20 5.55 2.44
CA ILE A 54 9.64 5.89 2.58
C ILE A 54 10.49 4.61 2.63
N HIS A 55 10.04 3.59 3.35
CA HIS A 55 10.72 2.30 3.40
C HIS A 55 10.77 1.65 2.02
N GLY A 56 9.65 1.67 1.28
CA GLY A 56 9.59 1.19 -0.10
C GLY A 56 10.57 1.91 -1.02
N ASP A 57 10.58 3.25 -1.00
CA ASP A 57 11.45 4.08 -1.83
C ASP A 57 12.94 3.82 -1.53
N PHE A 58 13.31 3.79 -0.24
CA PHE A 58 14.66 3.42 0.17
C PHE A 58 15.08 2.07 -0.41
N GLY A 59 14.13 1.19 -0.47
CA GLY A 59 14.34 -0.11 -1.01
C GLY A 59 14.56 -0.20 -2.49
N PHE A 60 13.84 0.53 -3.26
CA PHE A 60 14.09 0.63 -4.69
C PHE A 60 15.48 1.23 -4.94
N ASP A 61 15.89 2.23 -4.15
CA ASP A 61 17.22 2.83 -4.27
C ASP A 61 18.33 1.82 -3.95
N LEU A 62 18.16 0.98 -2.93
CA LEU A 62 19.11 -0.08 -2.60
C LEU A 62 19.21 -1.11 -3.73
N ILE A 63 18.09 -1.55 -4.31
CA ILE A 63 18.11 -2.48 -5.45
C ILE A 63 18.85 -1.85 -6.63
N LYS A 64 18.58 -0.59 -6.96
CA LYS A 64 19.27 0.13 -8.04
C LYS A 64 20.78 0.27 -7.80
N MET A 65 21.19 0.44 -6.54
CA MET A 65 22.62 0.43 -6.19
C MET A 65 23.24 -0.96 -6.43
N LEU A 66 22.58 -2.02 -5.97
CA LEU A 66 23.03 -3.40 -6.19
C LEU A 66 23.08 -3.76 -7.68
N GLN A 67 22.11 -3.31 -8.48
CA GLN A 67 22.13 -3.49 -9.93
C GLN A 67 23.36 -2.85 -10.59
N LYS A 68 23.81 -1.70 -10.07
CA LYS A 68 25.04 -1.03 -10.54
C LYS A 68 26.32 -1.76 -10.12
N GLU A 69 26.38 -2.25 -8.88
CA GLU A 69 27.56 -2.88 -8.31
C GLU A 69 27.72 -4.33 -8.79
N HIS A 70 26.60 -5.02 -8.99
CA HIS A 70 26.55 -6.45 -9.32
C HIS A 70 25.56 -6.74 -10.46
N PRO A 71 25.78 -6.20 -11.67
CA PRO A 71 24.86 -6.38 -12.78
C PRO A 71 24.68 -7.85 -13.20
N ASP A 72 25.66 -8.69 -12.93
CA ASP A 72 25.66 -10.13 -13.19
C ASP A 72 24.64 -10.91 -12.32
N TRP A 73 24.14 -10.34 -11.22
CA TRP A 73 23.12 -10.95 -10.39
C TRP A 73 21.71 -10.76 -10.96
N PHE A 74 21.49 -9.70 -11.74
CA PHE A 74 20.18 -9.31 -12.28
C PHE A 74 19.99 -9.85 -13.68
N THR A 75 20.00 -11.19 -13.79
CA THR A 75 19.83 -11.92 -15.03
C THR A 75 18.37 -11.91 -15.49
N ARG A 76 18.13 -12.31 -16.74
CA ARG A 76 16.76 -12.52 -17.24
C ARG A 76 15.98 -13.55 -16.38
N GLU A 77 16.63 -14.63 -15.98
CA GLU A 77 16.03 -15.65 -15.11
C GLU A 77 15.59 -15.04 -13.76
N TYR A 78 16.45 -14.20 -13.16
CA TYR A 78 16.09 -13.45 -11.95
C TYR A 78 14.87 -12.54 -12.15
N HIS A 79 14.76 -11.84 -13.29
CA HIS A 79 13.58 -11.01 -13.60
C HIS A 79 12.30 -11.85 -13.72
N GLU A 80 12.38 -13.01 -14.41
CA GLU A 80 11.27 -13.95 -14.56
C GLU A 80 10.82 -14.50 -13.19
N ASP A 81 11.75 -14.81 -12.28
CA ASP A 81 11.47 -15.26 -10.92
C ASP A 81 10.75 -14.17 -10.11
N ILE A 82 11.21 -12.92 -10.17
CA ILE A 82 10.55 -11.79 -9.49
C ILE A 82 9.15 -11.56 -10.03
N GLN A 83 8.95 -11.63 -11.35
CA GLN A 83 7.63 -11.52 -11.96
C GLN A 83 6.67 -12.62 -11.50
N ASN A 84 7.15 -13.87 -11.36
CA ASN A 84 6.35 -14.98 -10.87
C ASN A 84 6.01 -14.80 -9.39
N LEU A 85 6.96 -14.39 -8.55
CA LEU A 85 6.71 -14.06 -7.15
C LEU A 85 5.67 -12.94 -6.97
N CYS A 86 5.67 -11.93 -7.86
CA CYS A 86 4.64 -10.89 -7.86
C CYS A 86 3.24 -11.44 -8.16
N LYS A 87 3.12 -12.41 -9.07
CA LYS A 87 1.84 -13.05 -9.37
C LYS A 87 1.33 -13.87 -8.18
N GLU A 88 2.21 -14.67 -7.56
CA GLU A 88 1.88 -15.45 -6.37
C GLU A 88 1.48 -14.53 -5.19
N ALA A 89 2.19 -13.42 -5.00
CA ALA A 89 1.86 -12.44 -3.98
C ALA A 89 0.50 -11.76 -4.26
N PHE A 90 0.19 -11.46 -5.52
CA PHE A 90 -1.11 -10.91 -5.90
C PHE A 90 -2.26 -11.89 -5.61
N GLU A 91 -2.08 -13.19 -5.91
CA GLU A 91 -3.07 -14.23 -5.58
C GLU A 91 -3.30 -14.30 -4.06
N ALA A 92 -2.23 -14.25 -3.25
CA ALA A 92 -2.34 -14.23 -1.79
C ALA A 92 -3.07 -12.97 -1.27
N GLU A 93 -2.84 -11.81 -1.89
CA GLU A 93 -3.57 -10.59 -1.55
C GLU A 93 -5.05 -10.65 -1.94
N GLN A 94 -5.38 -11.28 -3.06
CA GLN A 94 -6.78 -11.53 -3.44
C GLN A 94 -7.49 -12.39 -2.40
N ASP A 95 -6.83 -13.44 -1.88
CA ASP A 95 -7.38 -14.28 -0.81
C ASP A 95 -7.69 -13.46 0.45
N VAL A 96 -6.81 -12.52 0.83
CA VAL A 96 -7.04 -11.60 1.95
C VAL A 96 -8.22 -10.67 1.68
N VAL A 97 -8.30 -10.08 0.49
CA VAL A 97 -9.42 -9.22 0.10
C VAL A 97 -10.72 -10.03 0.08
N ASP A 98 -10.72 -11.23 -0.44
CA ASP A 98 -11.90 -12.11 -0.48
C ASP A 98 -12.36 -12.49 0.92
N TRP A 99 -11.43 -12.76 1.84
CA TRP A 99 -11.75 -12.99 3.26
C TRP A 99 -12.35 -11.76 3.93
N ILE A 100 -11.80 -10.55 3.70
CA ILE A 100 -12.35 -9.31 4.26
C ILE A 100 -13.79 -9.07 3.78
N PHE A 101 -14.09 -9.44 2.54
CA PHE A 101 -15.38 -9.21 1.90
C PHE A 101 -16.27 -10.45 1.82
N GLU A 102 -16.03 -11.48 2.65
CA GLU A 102 -16.83 -12.73 2.60
C GLU A 102 -18.31 -12.51 2.92
N ASP A 103 -18.63 -11.52 3.76
CA ASP A 103 -20.01 -11.15 4.13
C ASP A 103 -20.64 -10.09 3.19
N GLY A 104 -19.94 -9.65 2.16
CA GLY A 104 -20.42 -8.68 1.16
C GLY A 104 -19.42 -7.60 0.82
N GLU A 105 -19.71 -6.87 -0.25
CA GLU A 105 -18.86 -5.79 -0.77
C GLU A 105 -19.27 -4.41 -0.26
N LEU A 106 -18.34 -3.46 -0.30
CA LEU A 106 -18.59 -2.06 0.00
C LEU A 106 -19.02 -1.33 -1.28
N ASP A 107 -20.20 -0.70 -1.27
CA ASP A 107 -20.70 0.08 -2.41
C ASP A 107 -19.74 1.16 -2.90
N PHE A 108 -18.93 1.70 -1.99
CA PHE A 108 -18.00 2.81 -2.24
C PHE A 108 -16.56 2.35 -2.52
N LEU A 109 -16.27 1.06 -2.40
CA LEU A 109 -14.98 0.45 -2.72
C LEU A 109 -15.17 -1.04 -3.04
N PRO A 110 -15.63 -1.37 -4.26
CA PRO A 110 -15.81 -2.75 -4.70
C PRO A 110 -14.49 -3.52 -4.81
N LYS A 111 -14.52 -4.86 -4.70
CA LYS A 111 -13.32 -5.71 -4.79
C LYS A 111 -12.55 -5.55 -6.10
N ASN A 112 -13.23 -5.35 -7.22
CA ASN A 112 -12.56 -5.14 -8.51
C ASN A 112 -11.69 -3.88 -8.52
N VAL A 113 -12.10 -2.80 -7.87
CA VAL A 113 -11.31 -1.56 -7.71
C VAL A 113 -10.05 -1.84 -6.90
N ILE A 114 -10.17 -2.59 -5.79
CA ILE A 114 -9.03 -2.97 -4.93
C ILE A 114 -8.05 -3.86 -5.72
N ASN A 115 -8.54 -4.81 -6.49
CA ASN A 115 -7.71 -5.69 -7.29
C ASN A 115 -6.92 -4.92 -8.36
N GLU A 116 -7.55 -3.96 -9.05
CA GLU A 116 -6.85 -3.13 -10.03
C GLU A 116 -5.82 -2.19 -9.36
N PHE A 117 -6.12 -1.65 -8.19
CA PHE A 117 -5.18 -0.91 -7.37
C PHE A 117 -3.95 -1.76 -7.02
N LEU A 118 -4.13 -3.00 -6.56
CA LEU A 118 -3.04 -3.93 -6.24
C LEU A 118 -2.18 -4.24 -7.47
N LYS A 119 -2.80 -4.60 -8.60
CA LYS A 119 -2.08 -4.84 -9.87
C LYS A 119 -1.24 -3.64 -10.28
N ASN A 120 -1.81 -2.44 -10.17
CA ASN A 120 -1.10 -1.20 -10.49
C ASN A 120 0.11 -0.98 -9.57
N ARG A 121 -0.03 -1.23 -8.26
CA ARG A 121 1.09 -1.11 -7.31
C ARG A 121 2.19 -2.14 -7.57
N PHE A 122 1.85 -3.39 -7.86
CA PHE A 122 2.84 -4.41 -8.26
C PHE A 122 3.59 -4.01 -9.53
N ASN A 123 2.88 -3.55 -10.55
CA ASN A 123 3.49 -3.06 -11.79
C ASN A 123 4.44 -1.88 -11.54
N ASN A 124 4.02 -0.89 -10.74
CA ASN A 124 4.85 0.26 -10.40
C ASN A 124 6.11 -0.15 -9.62
N SER A 125 5.99 -1.14 -8.73
CA SER A 125 7.13 -1.70 -7.99
C SER A 125 8.13 -2.38 -8.93
N LEU A 126 7.65 -3.17 -9.90
CA LEU A 126 8.50 -3.81 -10.92
C LEU A 126 9.21 -2.77 -11.80
N GLU A 127 8.48 -1.78 -12.32
CA GLU A 127 9.05 -0.71 -13.13
C GLU A 127 10.11 0.09 -12.37
N SER A 128 9.90 0.32 -11.07
CA SER A 128 10.85 1.07 -10.21
C SER A 128 12.23 0.40 -10.13
N ILE A 129 12.31 -0.90 -10.35
CA ILE A 129 13.56 -1.67 -10.37
C ILE A 129 13.97 -2.14 -11.78
N GLY A 130 13.29 -1.63 -12.81
CA GLY A 130 13.64 -1.92 -14.21
C GLY A 130 13.16 -3.27 -14.72
N ILE A 131 12.13 -3.86 -14.10
CA ILE A 131 11.48 -5.10 -14.53
C ILE A 131 10.16 -4.78 -15.24
N ASP A 132 9.85 -5.50 -16.31
CA ASP A 132 8.63 -5.31 -17.08
C ASP A 132 7.38 -5.64 -16.27
N LYS A 133 6.28 -4.92 -16.53
CA LYS A 133 4.95 -5.16 -15.94
C LYS A 133 4.45 -6.57 -16.24
N VAL A 134 3.66 -7.12 -15.33
CA VAL A 134 3.08 -8.47 -15.45
C VAL A 134 1.57 -8.49 -15.45
N PHE A 135 0.91 -7.40 -15.08
CA PHE A 135 -0.53 -7.29 -15.01
C PHE A 135 -1.06 -6.30 -16.05
N GLU A 136 -2.15 -6.67 -16.72
CA GLU A 136 -3.01 -5.72 -17.41
C GLU A 136 -3.88 -5.03 -16.38
N VAL A 137 -4.02 -3.70 -16.49
CA VAL A 137 -4.67 -2.85 -15.49
C VAL A 137 -5.72 -1.97 -16.15
N ASP A 138 -6.94 -2.00 -15.61
CA ASP A 138 -7.98 -1.04 -16.00
C ASP A 138 -7.75 0.31 -15.30
N GLN A 139 -7.27 1.29 -16.08
CA GLN A 139 -6.95 2.63 -15.57
C GLN A 139 -8.19 3.39 -15.09
N ASN A 140 -9.39 3.06 -15.58
CA ASN A 140 -10.61 3.69 -15.09
C ASN A 140 -10.89 3.29 -13.64
N LEU A 141 -10.70 2.00 -13.30
CA LEU A 141 -10.86 1.52 -11.94
C LEU A 141 -9.74 2.02 -11.02
N VAL A 142 -8.50 2.09 -11.51
CA VAL A 142 -7.38 2.68 -10.74
C VAL A 142 -7.65 4.14 -10.39
N SER A 143 -8.23 4.91 -11.31
CA SER A 143 -8.52 6.33 -11.06
C SER A 143 -9.48 6.57 -9.87
N GLU A 144 -10.30 5.58 -9.53
CA GLU A 144 -11.17 5.66 -8.34
C GLU A 144 -10.36 5.65 -7.02
N THR A 145 -9.08 5.24 -7.06
CA THR A 145 -8.19 5.17 -5.89
C THR A 145 -7.12 6.25 -5.87
N GLU A 146 -7.03 7.14 -6.86
CA GLU A 146 -6.01 8.21 -6.95
C GLU A 146 -5.98 9.10 -5.71
N TRP A 147 -7.14 9.35 -5.10
CA TRP A 147 -7.25 10.12 -3.86
C TRP A 147 -6.38 9.55 -2.72
N PHE A 148 -6.18 8.23 -2.70
CA PHE A 148 -5.38 7.57 -1.68
C PHE A 148 -3.90 7.91 -1.85
N ASP A 149 -3.38 7.81 -3.07
CA ASP A 149 -2.01 8.19 -3.37
C ASP A 149 -1.79 9.70 -3.14
N ASP A 150 -2.75 10.55 -3.50
CA ASP A 150 -2.71 11.98 -3.22
C ASP A 150 -2.63 12.30 -1.71
N GLU A 151 -3.36 11.57 -0.86
CA GLU A 151 -3.32 11.75 0.59
C GLU A 151 -1.99 11.28 1.20
N ILE A 152 -1.34 10.26 0.62
CA ILE A 152 -0.05 9.75 1.07
C ILE A 152 1.10 10.62 0.58
N ILE A 153 1.13 10.96 -0.72
CA ILE A 153 2.21 11.68 -1.38
C ILE A 153 2.06 13.19 -1.20
N GLY A 154 0.83 13.70 -1.31
CA GLY A 154 0.53 15.14 -1.36
C GLY A 154 0.72 15.92 -0.06
N THR A 155 0.83 15.26 1.07
CA THR A 155 1.10 15.92 2.35
C THR A 155 2.59 16.06 2.58
N LYS A 156 3.08 17.29 2.51
CA LYS A 156 4.45 17.66 2.96
C LYS A 156 4.72 17.00 4.32
N HIS A 157 5.87 16.34 4.46
CA HIS A 157 6.37 15.75 5.68
C HIS A 157 6.11 16.63 6.90
N GLY A 158 5.07 16.36 7.63
CA GLY A 158 4.77 16.95 8.92
C GLY A 158 4.90 15.85 9.95
N ASP A 159 5.82 16.04 10.89
CA ASP A 159 5.99 15.14 12.03
C ASP A 159 4.60 14.82 12.64
N PHE A 160 4.26 13.53 12.69
CA PHE A 160 3.01 13.03 13.27
C PHE A 160 2.76 13.59 14.68
N PHE A 161 3.82 13.78 15.46
CA PHE A 161 3.75 14.32 16.82
C PHE A 161 3.54 15.84 16.87
N VAL A 162 3.79 16.55 15.77
CA VAL A 162 3.64 18.02 15.67
C VAL A 162 2.33 18.42 14.98
N LYS A 163 1.80 17.60 14.08
CA LYS A 163 0.48 17.83 13.46
C LYS A 163 -0.63 17.47 14.45
N ARG A 164 -1.34 18.47 14.96
CA ARG A 164 -2.68 18.24 15.50
C ARG A 164 -3.53 17.63 14.38
N SER A 165 -4.09 16.43 14.64
CA SER A 165 -5.08 15.82 13.74
C SER A 165 -6.15 16.86 13.40
N ILE A 166 -6.20 17.29 12.14
CA ILE A 166 -7.16 18.30 11.66
C ILE A 166 -8.60 17.75 11.77
N ASN A 167 -8.73 16.44 11.81
CA ASN A 167 -10.01 15.73 11.93
C ASN A 167 -10.47 15.53 13.38
N TYR A 168 -9.67 15.90 14.38
CA TYR A 168 -10.07 15.86 15.78
C TYR A 168 -10.81 17.16 16.13
N SER A 169 -12.08 17.26 15.73
CA SER A 169 -12.97 18.27 16.33
C SER A 169 -13.18 17.87 17.78
N LYS A 170 -12.74 18.70 18.74
CA LYS A 170 -13.19 18.58 20.13
C LYS A 170 -14.71 18.52 20.08
N ARG A 171 -15.31 17.47 20.66
CA ARG A 171 -16.75 17.49 20.95
C ARG A 171 -17.03 18.79 21.70
N SER A 172 -17.86 19.61 21.13
CA SER A 172 -18.28 20.87 21.74
C SER A 172 -19.27 20.66 22.91
N GLN A 173 -19.67 19.42 23.16
CA GLN A 173 -20.52 19.04 24.29
C GLN A 173 -19.69 18.20 25.25
N SER A 174 -19.68 18.62 26.53
CA SER A 174 -19.19 17.79 27.64
C SER A 174 -20.10 16.57 27.77
N ILE A 175 -19.51 15.38 27.89
CA ILE A 175 -20.22 14.15 28.22
C ILE A 175 -20.78 14.37 29.64
N THR A 176 -22.11 14.33 29.78
CA THR A 176 -22.78 14.38 31.07
C THR A 176 -23.04 12.96 31.58
N ASN A 177 -23.36 12.80 32.87
CA ASN A 177 -23.67 11.48 33.41
C ASN A 177 -24.86 10.81 32.70
N ASP A 178 -25.78 11.56 32.12
CA ASP A 178 -26.95 11.06 31.36
C ASP A 178 -26.57 10.49 29.98
N ASP A 179 -25.33 10.74 29.51
CA ASP A 179 -24.79 10.17 28.26
C ASP A 179 -24.08 8.83 28.48
N LEU A 180 -23.94 8.38 29.73
CA LEU A 180 -23.17 7.19 30.12
C LEU A 180 -24.04 6.01 30.60
N PHE A 181 -25.37 6.19 30.80
CA PHE A 181 -26.29 5.15 31.27
C PHE A 181 -27.65 5.23 30.58
#